data_50b415ab8dcef47da92887f30ea12ffe
#
_entry.id   50b415ab8dcef47da92887f30ea12ffe
#
_cell.length_a   1.000
_cell.length_b   1.000
_cell.length_c   1.000
_cell.angle_alpha   90.00
_cell.angle_beta   90.00
_cell.angle_gamma   90.00
#
_symmetry.space_group_name_H-M   'P 1'
#
loop_
_entity.id
_entity.type
_entity.pdbx_description
1 polymer ?
#
loop_
_entity_poly.entity_id
_entity_poly.type
_entity_poly.pdbx_seq_one_letter_code
_entity_poly.pdbx_strand_id
1 'polypeptide(L)'
;MADIAFEKDLSVAETGIGGLKVIDLAVHGDSRGWFKENWQRAKMTALGIPDLHVVQNNVSYNDSRGVTRGIHAEPWDKFISVARGSVFGAWVDLREGSETYGKVFTCTLDPSRAIYVPRGVGNSFQALEDGTAYTYLVDAHWSLELKRTYTFVNLADPGLAIEWPIPLDQAVVSEADLNHPYLRDVVPMAPKRTLVTGVFRQEDLSKKSIGN
;
A
#
# COMPACT_ATOMS: atom_id res chain seq x y z
N MET A 1 -7.88 3.72 -20.21
CA MET A 1 -7.29 4.73 -19.28
C MET A 1 -8.29 4.96 -18.17
N ALA A 2 -7.84 4.96 -16.92
CA ALA A 2 -8.70 5.32 -15.80
C ALA A 2 -9.36 6.66 -16.05
N ASP A 3 -10.63 6.78 -15.69
CA ASP A 3 -11.39 8.02 -15.77
C ASP A 3 -10.96 8.90 -14.58
N ILE A 4 -9.85 9.65 -14.75
CA ILE A 4 -9.27 10.49 -13.71
C ILE A 4 -10.27 11.60 -13.40
N ALA A 5 -10.69 11.70 -12.15
CA ALA A 5 -11.50 12.81 -11.69
C ALA A 5 -10.63 14.06 -11.48
N PHE A 6 -10.70 14.99 -12.42
CA PHE A 6 -10.00 16.27 -12.35
C PHE A 6 -10.67 17.26 -11.40
N GLU A 7 -9.89 18.22 -10.91
CA GLU A 7 -10.33 19.38 -10.12
C GLU A 7 -11.11 19.02 -8.84
N LYS A 8 -10.82 17.85 -8.24
CA LYS A 8 -11.31 17.55 -6.90
C LYS A 8 -10.60 18.41 -5.86
N ASP A 9 -11.31 18.72 -4.79
CA ASP A 9 -10.68 19.27 -3.59
C ASP A 9 -9.85 18.20 -2.88
N LEU A 10 -8.71 18.62 -2.33
CA LEU A 10 -7.94 17.78 -1.44
C LEU A 10 -8.77 17.48 -0.18
N SER A 11 -9.08 16.22 0.07
CA SER A 11 -9.91 15.79 1.20
C SER A 11 -9.47 14.45 1.76
N VAL A 12 -9.87 14.18 3.00
CA VAL A 12 -9.57 12.92 3.72
C VAL A 12 -10.87 12.34 4.25
N ALA A 13 -11.06 11.04 4.03
CA ALA A 13 -12.17 10.26 4.54
C ALA A 13 -11.68 9.09 5.40
N GLU A 14 -12.35 8.86 6.52
CA GLU A 14 -12.14 7.68 7.35
C GLU A 14 -12.68 6.43 6.65
N THR A 15 -12.10 5.29 6.97
CA THR A 15 -12.62 3.98 6.56
C THR A 15 -13.21 3.22 7.76
N GLY A 16 -13.65 1.99 7.51
CA GLY A 16 -14.08 1.15 8.63
C GLY A 16 -12.93 0.51 9.43
N ILE A 17 -11.66 0.73 9.04
CA ILE A 17 -10.46 0.27 9.73
C ILE A 17 -9.79 1.48 10.40
N GLY A 18 -9.62 1.43 11.71
CA GLY A 18 -9.09 2.57 12.46
C GLY A 18 -7.73 3.06 11.95
N GLY A 19 -7.65 4.33 11.58
CA GLY A 19 -6.45 5.00 11.07
C GLY A 19 -6.15 4.77 9.58
N LEU A 20 -6.83 3.86 8.90
CA LEU A 20 -6.78 3.71 7.45
C LEU A 20 -7.64 4.82 6.82
N LYS A 21 -7.03 5.67 5.98
CA LYS A 21 -7.71 6.88 5.47
C LYS A 21 -7.57 6.98 3.96
N VAL A 22 -8.69 7.24 3.28
CA VAL A 22 -8.71 7.55 1.85
C VAL A 22 -8.50 9.05 1.66
N ILE A 23 -7.71 9.43 0.66
CA ILE A 23 -7.38 10.81 0.35
C ILE A 23 -7.76 11.08 -1.11
N ASP A 24 -8.67 12.01 -1.37
CA ASP A 24 -8.87 12.55 -2.72
C ASP A 24 -7.79 13.63 -2.97
N LEU A 25 -7.09 13.52 -4.09
CA LEU A 25 -6.02 14.42 -4.51
C LEU A 25 -6.52 15.36 -5.60
N ALA A 26 -6.15 16.64 -5.51
CA ALA A 26 -6.37 17.58 -6.60
C ALA A 26 -5.47 17.22 -7.80
N VAL A 27 -6.08 16.93 -8.94
CA VAL A 27 -5.40 16.67 -10.21
C VAL A 27 -5.82 17.73 -11.20
N HIS A 28 -4.84 18.44 -11.79
CA HIS A 28 -5.07 19.51 -12.73
C HIS A 28 -4.63 19.06 -14.13
N GLY A 29 -5.54 19.11 -15.10
CA GLY A 29 -5.31 18.68 -16.48
C GLY A 29 -5.13 19.87 -17.44
N ASP A 30 -4.25 19.70 -18.45
CA ASP A 30 -4.12 20.62 -19.58
C ASP A 30 -3.76 19.87 -20.87
N SER A 31 -3.46 20.61 -21.95
CA SER A 31 -3.13 19.99 -23.25
C SER A 31 -1.84 19.14 -23.25
N ARG A 32 -1.02 19.19 -22.23
CA ARG A 32 0.23 18.43 -22.07
C ARG A 32 0.04 17.16 -21.24
N GLY A 33 -1.09 17.02 -20.51
CA GLY A 33 -1.38 15.93 -19.60
C GLY A 33 -1.96 16.45 -18.28
N TRP A 34 -1.48 15.94 -17.16
CA TRP A 34 -1.96 16.36 -15.85
C TRP A 34 -0.81 16.53 -14.85
N PHE A 35 -1.07 17.33 -13.83
CA PHE A 35 -0.20 17.57 -12.68
C PHE A 35 -0.99 17.37 -11.40
N LYS A 36 -0.34 16.80 -10.38
CA LYS A 36 -0.86 16.77 -9.01
C LYS A 36 0.26 17.00 -7.99
N GLU A 37 -0.07 17.64 -6.90
CA GLU A 37 0.76 17.59 -5.71
C GLU A 37 0.49 16.26 -5.02
N ASN A 38 1.41 15.29 -5.18
CA ASN A 38 1.19 13.94 -4.68
C ASN A 38 1.28 13.84 -3.16
N TRP A 39 2.16 14.63 -2.54
CA TRP A 39 2.37 14.67 -1.10
C TRP A 39 2.85 16.06 -0.67
N GLN A 40 2.18 16.63 0.31
CA GLN A 40 2.64 17.86 0.98
C GLN A 40 2.33 17.72 2.46
N ARG A 41 3.39 17.53 3.28
CA ARG A 41 3.30 17.17 4.70
C ARG A 41 2.38 18.09 5.49
N ALA A 42 2.52 19.41 5.33
CA ALA A 42 1.72 20.38 6.09
C ALA A 42 0.23 20.29 5.77
N LYS A 43 -0.14 20.15 4.49
CA LYS A 43 -1.54 19.98 4.08
C LYS A 43 -2.12 18.65 4.59
N MET A 44 -1.38 17.55 4.45
CA MET A 44 -1.83 16.23 4.91
C MET A 44 -2.04 16.20 6.42
N THR A 45 -1.10 16.77 7.19
CA THR A 45 -1.22 16.86 8.64
C THR A 45 -2.40 17.75 9.06
N ALA A 46 -2.63 18.88 8.38
CA ALA A 46 -3.78 19.76 8.64
C ALA A 46 -5.12 19.06 8.38
N LEU A 47 -5.16 18.09 7.46
CA LEU A 47 -6.34 17.27 7.17
C LEU A 47 -6.47 16.03 8.09
N GLY A 48 -5.62 15.88 9.08
CA GLY A 48 -5.69 14.79 10.06
C GLY A 48 -5.00 13.49 9.63
N ILE A 49 -4.15 13.52 8.59
CA ILE A 49 -3.21 12.42 8.35
C ILE A 49 -2.11 12.51 9.41
N PRO A 50 -1.74 11.39 10.06
CA PRO A 50 -0.61 11.35 10.98
C PRO A 50 0.67 11.91 10.33
N ASP A 51 1.53 12.52 11.13
CA ASP A 51 2.76 13.15 10.66
C ASP A 51 3.77 12.11 10.17
N LEU A 52 3.67 11.76 8.89
CA LEU A 52 4.53 10.79 8.24
C LEU A 52 5.90 11.40 7.92
N HIS A 53 6.91 10.98 8.66
CA HIS A 53 8.31 11.31 8.36
C HIS A 53 8.84 10.44 7.23
N VAL A 54 8.62 10.88 5.99
CA VAL A 54 9.03 10.15 4.79
C VAL A 54 10.56 10.02 4.74
N VAL A 55 11.05 8.77 4.71
CA VAL A 55 12.47 8.44 4.60
C VAL A 55 12.80 7.61 3.36
N GLN A 56 11.78 6.97 2.74
CA GLN A 56 11.95 6.15 1.54
C GLN A 56 10.72 6.27 0.65
N ASN A 57 10.94 6.36 -0.65
CA ASN A 57 9.91 6.24 -1.68
C ASN A 57 10.17 4.97 -2.50
N ASN A 58 9.12 4.19 -2.73
CA ASN A 58 9.17 3.00 -3.55
C ASN A 58 8.19 3.13 -4.73
N VAL A 59 8.57 2.56 -5.86
CA VAL A 59 7.71 2.46 -7.05
C VAL A 59 7.61 1.00 -7.44
N SER A 60 6.37 0.50 -7.60
CA SER A 60 6.08 -0.78 -8.20
C SER A 60 5.49 -0.53 -9.58
N TYR A 61 6.23 -0.88 -10.62
CA TYR A 61 5.75 -0.87 -11.98
C TYR A 61 5.15 -2.24 -12.33
N ASN A 62 3.97 -2.24 -12.92
CA ASN A 62 3.21 -3.45 -13.22
C ASN A 62 2.91 -3.46 -14.72
N ASP A 63 3.61 -4.34 -15.46
CA ASP A 63 3.60 -4.37 -16.92
C ASP A 63 2.21 -4.65 -17.48
N SER A 64 1.46 -5.55 -16.84
CA SER A 64 0.18 -6.00 -17.34
C SER A 64 -0.96 -5.83 -16.32
N ARG A 65 -2.15 -5.63 -16.87
CA ARG A 65 -3.40 -5.77 -16.12
C ARG A 65 -3.47 -7.14 -15.44
N GLY A 66 -3.97 -7.20 -14.21
CA GLY A 66 -4.07 -8.44 -13.43
C GLY A 66 -2.85 -8.74 -12.57
N VAL A 67 -1.73 -7.98 -12.66
CA VAL A 67 -0.65 -8.10 -11.68
C VAL A 67 -1.20 -7.82 -10.29
N THR A 68 -1.11 -8.83 -9.41
CA THR A 68 -1.66 -8.78 -8.06
C THR A 68 -0.55 -9.03 -7.04
N ARG A 69 -0.48 -8.22 -5.99
CA ARG A 69 0.56 -8.29 -4.95
C ARG A 69 -0.06 -8.15 -3.56
N GLY A 70 0.45 -8.87 -2.58
CA GLY A 70 0.00 -8.79 -1.19
C GLY A 70 -0.32 -10.16 -0.61
N ILE A 71 -1.02 -10.25 0.52
CA ILE A 71 -1.35 -9.16 1.46
C ILE A 71 -0.18 -9.01 2.41
N HIS A 72 0.42 -7.84 2.49
CA HIS A 72 1.61 -7.60 3.32
C HIS A 72 1.32 -6.52 4.36
N ALA A 73 1.31 -6.88 5.64
CA ALA A 73 1.36 -5.92 6.74
C ALA A 73 2.81 -5.66 7.13
N GLU A 74 3.21 -4.42 7.11
CA GLU A 74 4.57 -3.98 7.34
C GLU A 74 4.68 -3.15 8.62
N PRO A 75 5.87 -3.09 9.26
CA PRO A 75 6.06 -2.44 10.54
C PRO A 75 6.24 -0.90 10.43
N TRP A 76 5.65 -0.25 9.44
CA TRP A 76 5.71 1.19 9.18
C TRP A 76 4.42 1.72 8.56
N ASP A 77 4.27 3.02 8.61
CA ASP A 77 3.17 3.72 7.97
C ASP A 77 3.49 3.99 6.50
N LYS A 78 2.46 4.04 5.66
CA LYS A 78 2.58 4.28 4.22
C LYS A 78 1.59 5.34 3.76
N PHE A 79 2.05 6.17 2.83
CA PHE A 79 1.17 6.92 1.95
C PHE A 79 1.29 6.34 0.53
N ILE A 80 0.21 5.80 0.04
CA ILE A 80 0.15 5.07 -1.22
C ILE A 80 -0.63 5.89 -2.24
N SER A 81 -0.11 5.97 -3.46
CA SER A 81 -0.78 6.63 -4.59
C SER A 81 -0.46 5.93 -5.90
N VAL A 82 -1.20 6.28 -6.95
CA VAL A 82 -0.98 5.79 -8.32
C VAL A 82 -0.44 6.95 -9.15
N ALA A 83 0.70 6.71 -9.82
CA ALA A 83 1.30 7.68 -10.74
C ALA A 83 0.80 7.49 -12.18
N ARG A 84 0.38 6.28 -12.57
CA ARG A 84 -0.21 5.94 -13.87
C ARG A 84 -1.07 4.71 -13.74
N GLY A 85 -2.18 4.66 -14.48
CA GLY A 85 -3.13 3.57 -14.47
C GLY A 85 -4.05 3.59 -13.26
N SER A 86 -4.58 2.43 -12.91
CA SER A 86 -5.46 2.27 -11.74
C SER A 86 -5.27 0.89 -11.11
N VAL A 87 -5.60 0.79 -9.82
CA VAL A 87 -5.57 -0.46 -9.07
C VAL A 87 -6.87 -0.64 -8.28
N PHE A 88 -7.32 -1.87 -8.17
CA PHE A 88 -8.20 -2.29 -7.08
C PHE A 88 -7.32 -2.59 -5.87
N GLY A 89 -7.49 -1.85 -4.79
CA GLY A 89 -6.77 -2.07 -3.55
C GLY A 89 -7.64 -2.78 -2.51
N ALA A 90 -7.01 -3.67 -1.73
CA ALA A 90 -7.65 -4.32 -0.59
C ALA A 90 -6.72 -4.23 0.63
N TRP A 91 -7.27 -3.75 1.74
CA TRP A 91 -6.56 -3.58 3.01
C TRP A 91 -7.24 -4.39 4.10
N VAL A 92 -6.43 -5.05 4.92
CA VAL A 92 -6.89 -5.94 5.99
C VAL A 92 -6.26 -5.52 7.30
N ASP A 93 -7.05 -5.37 8.34
CA ASP A 93 -6.50 -5.08 9.67
C ASP A 93 -5.87 -6.35 10.27
N LEU A 94 -4.55 -6.35 10.42
CA LEU A 94 -3.79 -7.48 10.97
C LEU A 94 -3.11 -7.14 12.31
N ARG A 95 -3.54 -6.06 12.97
CA ARG A 95 -2.95 -5.57 14.24
C ARG A 95 -3.47 -6.38 15.42
N GLU A 96 -2.55 -6.82 16.26
CA GLU A 96 -2.86 -7.49 17.53
C GLU A 96 -3.71 -6.58 18.43
N GLY A 97 -4.82 -7.12 18.94
CA GLY A 97 -5.73 -6.42 19.84
C GLY A 97 -6.58 -5.32 19.19
N SER A 98 -6.57 -5.20 17.85
CA SER A 98 -7.45 -4.27 17.15
C SER A 98 -8.91 -4.73 17.21
N GLU A 99 -9.83 -3.81 17.49
CA GLU A 99 -11.27 -4.05 17.43
C GLU A 99 -11.77 -4.39 16.00
N THR A 100 -10.98 -4.05 15.00
CA THR A 100 -11.28 -4.30 13.59
C THR A 100 -10.39 -5.39 12.98
N TYR A 101 -9.72 -6.22 13.79
CA TYR A 101 -8.89 -7.31 13.31
C TYR A 101 -9.64 -8.19 12.30
N GLY A 102 -9.02 -8.48 11.16
CA GLY A 102 -9.61 -9.25 10.06
C GLY A 102 -10.59 -8.46 9.18
N LYS A 103 -10.95 -7.22 9.53
CA LYS A 103 -11.82 -6.39 8.69
C LYS A 103 -11.11 -6.03 7.40
N VAL A 104 -11.86 -6.12 6.29
CA VAL A 104 -11.39 -5.76 4.95
C VAL A 104 -12.00 -4.42 4.54
N PHE A 105 -11.20 -3.58 3.90
CA PHE A 105 -11.63 -2.39 3.18
C PHE A 105 -11.10 -2.46 1.75
N THR A 106 -11.92 -2.15 0.77
CA THR A 106 -11.52 -2.14 -0.65
C THR A 106 -11.91 -0.83 -1.31
N CYS A 107 -11.09 -0.34 -2.21
CA CYS A 107 -11.44 0.74 -3.12
C CYS A 107 -10.51 0.75 -4.34
N THR A 108 -10.94 1.44 -5.39
CA THR A 108 -10.09 1.74 -6.54
C THR A 108 -9.24 2.96 -6.26
N LEU A 109 -7.93 2.86 -6.54
CA LEU A 109 -7.01 3.99 -6.60
C LEU A 109 -6.63 4.28 -8.05
N ASP A 110 -6.65 5.53 -8.40
CA ASP A 110 -6.16 6.12 -9.62
C ASP A 110 -5.31 7.37 -9.29
N PRO A 111 -4.81 8.16 -10.25
CA PRO A 111 -4.04 9.36 -9.93
C PRO A 111 -4.76 10.38 -9.03
N SER A 112 -6.10 10.37 -8.98
CA SER A 112 -6.89 11.31 -8.16
C SER A 112 -7.17 10.81 -6.75
N ARG A 113 -6.70 9.62 -6.37
CA ARG A 113 -6.97 9.02 -5.06
C ARG A 113 -5.74 8.33 -4.47
N ALA A 114 -5.46 8.61 -3.23
CA ALA A 114 -4.41 8.00 -2.43
C ALA A 114 -5.02 7.34 -1.18
N ILE A 115 -4.17 6.61 -0.44
CA ILE A 115 -4.57 6.03 0.83
C ILE A 115 -3.40 6.08 1.82
N TYR A 116 -3.69 6.49 3.05
CA TYR A 116 -2.78 6.35 4.18
C TYR A 116 -3.04 5.03 4.88
N VAL A 117 -2.03 4.21 4.96
CA VAL A 117 -2.09 2.86 5.55
C VAL A 117 -1.24 2.85 6.81
N PRO A 118 -1.86 2.74 7.99
CA PRO A 118 -1.11 2.64 9.23
C PRO A 118 -0.40 1.30 9.31
N ARG A 119 0.71 1.30 10.03
CA ARG A 119 1.45 0.11 10.41
C ARG A 119 0.53 -1.04 10.83
N GLY A 120 0.82 -2.26 10.34
CA GLY A 120 0.10 -3.48 10.70
C GLY A 120 -1.24 -3.66 9.98
N VAL A 121 -1.65 -2.70 9.17
CA VAL A 121 -2.71 -2.92 8.19
C VAL A 121 -2.10 -3.54 6.95
N GLY A 122 -2.55 -4.73 6.60
CA GLY A 122 -2.13 -5.46 5.40
C GLY A 122 -2.56 -4.71 4.14
N ASN A 123 -1.63 -4.58 3.20
CA ASN A 123 -1.82 -3.91 1.93
C ASN A 123 -1.72 -4.91 0.79
N SER A 124 -2.66 -4.83 -0.13
CA SER A 124 -2.66 -5.58 -1.38
C SER A 124 -3.29 -4.77 -2.50
N PHE A 125 -2.95 -5.09 -3.74
CA PHE A 125 -3.59 -4.47 -4.90
C PHE A 125 -3.55 -5.38 -6.12
N GLN A 126 -4.48 -5.13 -7.04
CA GLN A 126 -4.53 -5.71 -8.38
C GLN A 126 -4.54 -4.59 -9.42
N ALA A 127 -3.58 -4.61 -10.35
CA ALA A 127 -3.52 -3.64 -11.45
C ALA A 127 -4.71 -3.83 -12.41
N LEU A 128 -5.42 -2.74 -12.68
CA LEU A 128 -6.59 -2.74 -13.57
C LEU A 128 -6.24 -2.33 -15.01
N GLU A 129 -5.00 -1.84 -15.22
CA GLU A 129 -4.49 -1.40 -16.53
C GLU A 129 -3.04 -1.84 -16.72
N ASP A 130 -2.62 -1.98 -17.98
CA ASP A 130 -1.23 -2.23 -18.33
C ASP A 130 -0.36 -1.01 -18.03
N GLY A 131 0.87 -1.26 -17.59
CA GLY A 131 1.83 -0.22 -17.26
C GLY A 131 1.44 0.62 -16.05
N THR A 132 0.72 0.03 -15.09
CA THR A 132 0.32 0.72 -13.86
C THR A 132 1.52 0.97 -12.97
N ALA A 133 1.71 2.24 -12.55
CA ALA A 133 2.76 2.67 -11.64
C ALA A 133 2.16 3.00 -10.26
N TYR A 134 2.41 2.11 -9.30
CA TYR A 134 1.99 2.21 -7.91
C TYR A 134 3.17 2.69 -7.06
N THR A 135 2.99 3.77 -6.33
CA THR A 135 4.06 4.40 -5.55
C THR A 135 3.66 4.53 -4.09
N TYR A 136 4.62 4.40 -3.18
CA TYR A 136 4.37 4.60 -1.75
C TYR A 136 5.55 5.20 -1.01
N LEU A 137 5.22 6.16 -0.17
CA LEU A 137 6.12 6.81 0.77
C LEU A 137 6.04 6.07 2.11
N VAL A 138 7.16 5.88 2.79
CA VAL A 138 7.24 5.18 4.08
C VAL A 138 8.12 5.93 5.08
N ASP A 139 7.87 5.72 6.35
CA ASP A 139 8.58 6.34 7.48
C ASP A 139 9.71 5.47 8.07
N ALA A 140 10.05 4.37 7.39
CA ALA A 140 11.17 3.51 7.76
C ALA A 140 11.93 3.02 6.53
N HIS A 141 13.24 2.77 6.69
CA HIS A 141 14.04 2.13 5.65
C HIS A 141 13.76 0.64 5.58
N TRP A 142 13.57 0.14 4.37
CA TRP A 142 13.48 -1.30 4.16
C TRP A 142 14.80 -2.00 4.49
N SER A 143 14.71 -3.11 5.22
CA SER A 143 15.83 -4.03 5.43
C SER A 143 15.35 -5.48 5.46
N LEU A 144 16.25 -6.43 5.21
CA LEU A 144 15.93 -7.85 5.29
C LEU A 144 15.54 -8.27 6.73
N GLU A 145 16.09 -7.61 7.73
CA GLU A 145 15.75 -7.82 9.13
C GLU A 145 14.30 -7.40 9.40
N LEU A 146 13.90 -6.21 8.95
CA LEU A 146 12.53 -5.73 9.10
C LEU A 146 11.53 -6.58 8.31
N LYS A 147 11.91 -7.11 7.15
CA LYS A 147 11.04 -8.02 6.39
C LYS A 147 10.66 -9.27 7.21
N ARG A 148 11.49 -9.72 8.13
CA ARG A 148 11.18 -10.86 9.03
C ARG A 148 10.09 -10.55 10.07
N THR A 149 9.75 -9.29 10.23
CA THR A 149 8.69 -8.83 11.15
C THR A 149 7.36 -8.57 10.44
N TYR A 150 7.28 -8.80 9.13
CA TYR A 150 6.04 -8.65 8.38
C TYR A 150 5.04 -9.73 8.77
N THR A 151 3.78 -9.38 8.66
CA THR A 151 2.67 -10.34 8.67
C THR A 151 2.14 -10.46 7.25
N PHE A 152 2.03 -11.69 6.77
CA PHE A 152 1.55 -12.01 5.43
C PHE A 152 0.25 -12.80 5.52
N VAL A 153 -0.69 -12.52 4.59
CA VAL A 153 -1.94 -13.28 4.46
C VAL A 153 -2.17 -13.63 3.00
N ASN A 154 -2.73 -14.80 2.76
CA ASN A 154 -3.04 -15.30 1.43
C ASN A 154 -4.11 -14.44 0.74
N LEU A 155 -3.88 -14.07 -0.52
CA LEU A 155 -4.82 -13.29 -1.34
C LEU A 155 -6.17 -14.02 -1.56
N ALA A 156 -6.14 -15.34 -1.57
CA ALA A 156 -7.30 -16.20 -1.79
C ALA A 156 -7.97 -16.67 -0.48
N ASP A 157 -7.67 -16.04 0.65
CA ASP A 157 -8.27 -16.41 1.94
C ASP A 157 -9.80 -16.27 1.89
N PRO A 158 -10.56 -17.38 2.02
CA PRO A 158 -12.02 -17.32 1.96
C PRO A 158 -12.64 -16.57 3.15
N GLY A 159 -11.91 -16.46 4.26
CA GLY A 159 -12.36 -15.70 5.44
C GLY A 159 -12.33 -14.18 5.21
N LEU A 160 -11.53 -13.70 4.26
CA LEU A 160 -11.46 -12.28 3.88
C LEU A 160 -12.51 -11.91 2.81
N ALA A 161 -12.97 -12.88 2.03
CA ALA A 161 -13.98 -12.71 0.98
C ALA A 161 -13.70 -11.50 0.04
N ILE A 162 -12.44 -11.30 -0.37
CA ILE A 162 -12.06 -10.21 -1.27
C ILE A 162 -12.52 -10.56 -2.69
N GLU A 163 -13.42 -9.75 -3.24
CA GLU A 163 -13.90 -9.88 -4.61
C GLU A 163 -12.93 -9.23 -5.60
N TRP A 164 -11.89 -9.97 -5.99
CA TRP A 164 -10.91 -9.49 -6.95
C TRP A 164 -11.54 -9.27 -8.35
N PRO A 165 -11.38 -8.09 -8.97
CA PRO A 165 -11.95 -7.79 -10.30
C PRO A 165 -11.50 -8.75 -11.40
N ILE A 166 -10.28 -9.27 -11.28
CA ILE A 166 -9.76 -10.34 -12.13
C ILE A 166 -9.55 -11.55 -11.22
N PRO A 167 -10.20 -12.68 -11.50
CA PRO A 167 -10.02 -13.91 -10.72
C PRO A 167 -8.53 -14.25 -10.54
N LEU A 168 -8.14 -14.70 -9.33
CA LEU A 168 -6.73 -14.92 -9.00
C LEU A 168 -6.07 -16.01 -9.85
N ASP A 169 -6.83 -16.96 -10.39
CA ASP A 169 -6.39 -17.98 -11.34
C ASP A 169 -6.09 -17.43 -12.75
N GLN A 170 -6.54 -16.20 -13.04
CA GLN A 170 -6.26 -15.44 -14.27
C GLN A 170 -5.32 -14.26 -14.05
N ALA A 171 -4.95 -14.00 -12.80
CA ALA A 171 -4.10 -12.91 -12.39
C ALA A 171 -2.60 -13.29 -12.45
N VAL A 172 -1.73 -12.29 -12.51
CA VAL A 172 -0.29 -12.48 -12.41
C VAL A 172 0.13 -12.30 -10.96
N VAL A 173 0.36 -13.40 -10.26
CA VAL A 173 0.68 -13.43 -8.83
C VAL A 173 2.03 -14.11 -8.62
N SER A 174 2.84 -13.64 -7.68
CA SER A 174 4.08 -14.33 -7.33
C SER A 174 3.79 -15.65 -6.60
N GLU A 175 4.68 -16.63 -6.76
CA GLU A 175 4.60 -17.90 -6.01
C GLU A 175 4.57 -17.66 -4.49
N ALA A 176 5.33 -16.69 -4.00
CA ALA A 176 5.35 -16.34 -2.57
C ALA A 176 3.98 -15.85 -2.10
N ASP A 177 3.32 -14.95 -2.84
CA ASP A 177 2.02 -14.40 -2.46
C ASP A 177 0.89 -15.44 -2.53
N LEU A 178 1.02 -16.45 -3.39
CA LEU A 178 0.10 -17.59 -3.46
C LEU A 178 0.23 -18.55 -2.28
N ASN A 179 1.38 -18.59 -1.61
CA ASN A 179 1.69 -19.54 -0.55
C ASN A 179 1.69 -18.92 0.86
N HIS A 180 1.20 -17.70 1.03
CA HIS A 180 1.03 -17.11 2.36
C HIS A 180 -0.03 -17.88 3.19
N PRO A 181 0.07 -17.85 4.54
CA PRO A 181 -0.91 -18.49 5.41
C PRO A 181 -2.28 -17.80 5.31
N TYR A 182 -3.34 -18.53 5.66
CA TYR A 182 -4.66 -17.93 5.83
C TYR A 182 -4.75 -17.14 7.14
N LEU A 183 -5.65 -16.17 7.23
CA LEU A 183 -5.84 -15.28 8.38
C LEU A 183 -5.92 -16.04 9.72
N ARG A 184 -6.60 -17.19 9.73
CA ARG A 184 -6.76 -18.04 10.93
C ARG A 184 -5.44 -18.61 11.46
N ASP A 185 -4.41 -18.70 10.61
CA ASP A 185 -3.11 -19.30 10.93
C ASP A 185 -2.02 -18.23 11.10
N VAL A 186 -2.39 -16.94 10.99
CA VAL A 186 -1.47 -15.82 11.03
C VAL A 186 -1.27 -15.32 12.45
N VAL A 187 -0.03 -15.01 12.79
CA VAL A 187 0.28 -14.25 14.00
C VAL A 187 0.02 -12.76 13.74
N PRO A 188 -0.92 -12.13 14.48
CA PRO A 188 -1.19 -10.70 14.33
C PRO A 188 0.06 -9.86 14.53
N MET A 189 0.13 -8.72 13.83
CA MET A 189 1.25 -7.79 14.01
C MET A 189 1.16 -7.10 15.37
N ALA A 190 2.17 -7.30 16.20
CA ALA A 190 2.25 -6.69 17.52
C ALA A 190 2.26 -5.15 17.45
N PRO A 191 1.69 -4.47 18.48
CA PRO A 191 1.80 -3.04 18.63
C PRO A 191 3.27 -2.60 18.68
N LYS A 192 3.53 -1.36 18.31
CA LYS A 192 4.85 -0.73 18.16
C LYS A 192 5.99 -1.35 19.00
N ARG A 193 6.90 -2.09 18.37
CA ARG A 193 8.26 -2.21 18.93
C ARG A 193 8.97 -0.89 18.67
N THR A 194 9.61 -0.31 19.68
CA THR A 194 10.53 0.81 19.50
C THR A 194 11.64 0.34 18.56
N LEU A 195 11.59 0.77 17.31
CA LEU A 195 12.64 0.47 16.35
C LEU A 195 13.89 1.18 16.84
N VAL A 196 14.89 0.43 17.26
CA VAL A 196 16.23 0.97 17.43
C VAL A 196 16.65 1.42 16.03
N THR A 197 16.85 2.72 15.85
CA THR A 197 17.33 3.30 14.60
C THR A 197 18.63 2.64 14.19
N GLY A 198 18.55 1.66 13.29
CA GLY A 198 19.72 1.01 12.70
C GLY A 198 20.50 2.05 11.89
N VAL A 199 21.73 2.33 12.32
CA VAL A 199 22.69 3.14 11.55
C VAL A 199 22.92 2.41 10.21
N PHE A 200 22.59 3.07 9.11
CA PHE A 200 22.81 2.58 7.76
C PHE A 200 24.33 2.37 7.58
N ARG A 201 24.81 1.13 7.47
CA ARG A 201 26.20 0.87 7.15
C ARG A 201 26.36 0.86 5.63
N GLN A 202 27.39 1.54 5.16
CA GLN A 202 27.74 1.67 3.73
C GLN A 202 27.94 0.30 3.04
N GLU A 203 28.18 -0.75 3.81
CA GLU A 203 28.32 -2.14 3.37
C GLU A 203 27.02 -2.75 2.82
N ASP A 204 25.85 -2.21 3.19
CA ASP A 204 24.54 -2.70 2.72
C ASP A 204 24.21 -2.29 1.28
N LEU A 205 24.91 -1.28 0.75
CA LEU A 205 24.75 -0.82 -0.64
C LEU A 205 25.46 -1.73 -1.66
N SER A 206 26.54 -2.39 -1.25
CA SER A 206 27.36 -3.22 -2.15
C SER A 206 26.72 -4.58 -2.51
N LYS A 207 25.77 -5.06 -1.72
CA LYS A 207 25.15 -6.38 -1.91
C LYS A 207 23.95 -6.39 -2.88
N LYS A 208 23.49 -5.22 -3.36
CA LYS A 208 22.38 -5.10 -4.32
C LYS A 208 22.78 -5.19 -5.80
N SER A 209 24.08 -5.24 -6.13
CA SER A 209 24.55 -5.23 -7.52
C SER A 209 24.75 -6.63 -8.14
N ILE A 210 24.46 -7.72 -7.43
CA ILE A 210 24.67 -9.07 -7.94
C ILE A 210 23.42 -9.91 -7.60
N GLY A 211 22.49 -9.96 -8.52
CA GLY A 211 21.33 -10.84 -8.45
C GLY A 211 20.34 -10.52 -9.57
N ASN A 212 20.67 -11.02 -10.75
CA ASN A 212 19.70 -11.21 -11.85
C ASN A 212 18.64 -12.22 -11.44
#